data_ae333a06c2714ba69b9cc670171a2b4c
#
_entry.id   ae333a06c2714ba69b9cc670171a2b4c
#
_cell.length_a   1.000
_cell.length_b   1.000
_cell.length_c   1.000
_cell.angle_alpha   90.00
_cell.angle_beta   90.00
_cell.angle_gamma   90.00
#
_symmetry.space_group_name_H-M   'P 1'
#
loop_
_entity.id
_entity.type
_entity.pdbx_description
1 polymer ?
#
loop_
_entity_poly.entity_id
_entity_poly.type
_entity_poly.pdbx_seq_one_letter_code
_entity_poly.pdbx_strand_id
1 'polypeptide(L)'
;MNTDRYVSPLSERYASKEMQYIFSPDMKFRTWRKLWIALAETERELGLNITQEQIDEMKAHADDINYDVAKERERQVRHDVMSHVYAFGVQCPKAKGIIHLGATSCYVGDNTDIIVMTEALKLVRKKLVNVIAELSKFAAQYKDQPTLAFTHFQPAQPTTVGKRATLWTQEFLMDLEDLEYVLSTMKLLGSKGTTGTQASFLELFDGDQETIDKIDPMIAEKMGFKSCYPVSGQTYSRKVDTRVLNILAGIAASAHKMSNDIRLLQHLKEVEEPFEKSQIGSSAMAYKRNPMRSERIASLSRYVMIDALNPAITSATQWFERTLDDSANKRLSVPEGFLAIDGILDLCLNVVDGLVVYPKVIEKRLMSELPFMATENIMMDAVKAGGDRQELHERIRELSMEAGRTVKVEGKDNDLLERIAADPAFNLTIEELRKSMEPSRYVGRAKEQTVTFIEKTVQPVLDAHKDMLGMTAEINV
;
A
#
# COMPACT_ATOMS: atom_id res chain seq x y z
N MET A 1 -16.48 6.29 -26.25
CA MET A 1 -16.53 6.81 -24.85
C MET A 1 -17.56 7.91 -24.79
N ASN A 2 -18.38 7.96 -23.74
CA ASN A 2 -19.33 9.04 -23.54
C ASN A 2 -18.57 10.19 -22.88
N THR A 3 -18.30 11.26 -23.61
CA THR A 3 -17.43 12.37 -23.17
C THR A 3 -18.19 13.51 -22.52
N ASP A 4 -19.51 13.35 -22.34
CA ASP A 4 -20.44 14.35 -21.78
C ASP A 4 -20.78 14.12 -20.31
N ARG A 5 -20.06 13.19 -19.64
CA ARG A 5 -20.26 12.83 -18.24
C ARG A 5 -18.96 12.79 -17.47
N TYR A 6 -19.04 13.12 -16.19
CA TYR A 6 -17.91 12.95 -15.29
C TYR A 6 -17.56 11.47 -15.15
N VAL A 7 -16.26 11.15 -15.31
CA VAL A 7 -15.67 9.83 -15.02
C VAL A 7 -14.59 10.04 -13.98
N SER A 8 -14.54 9.18 -12.96
CA SER A 8 -13.54 9.27 -11.92
C SER A 8 -12.13 9.02 -12.49
N PRO A 9 -11.17 9.91 -12.23
CA PRO A 9 -9.77 9.70 -12.62
C PRO A 9 -9.18 8.42 -12.03
N LEU A 10 -9.69 7.97 -10.89
CA LEU A 10 -9.24 6.72 -10.27
C LEU A 10 -9.47 5.52 -11.20
N SER A 11 -10.64 5.46 -11.85
CA SER A 11 -10.97 4.37 -12.78
C SER A 11 -10.35 4.56 -14.17
N GLU A 12 -10.28 5.81 -14.64
CA GLU A 12 -9.85 6.09 -16.02
C GLU A 12 -8.32 6.09 -16.16
N ARG A 13 -7.59 6.55 -15.11
CA ARG A 13 -6.18 6.87 -15.21
C ARG A 13 -5.27 6.07 -14.27
N TYR A 14 -5.74 5.69 -13.08
CA TYR A 14 -4.82 5.25 -12.03
C TYR A 14 -4.96 3.78 -11.64
N ALA A 15 -6.18 3.29 -11.45
CA ALA A 15 -6.39 1.92 -11.01
C ALA A 15 -6.23 0.89 -12.13
N SER A 16 -5.69 -0.27 -11.80
CA SER A 16 -5.61 -1.41 -12.69
C SER A 16 -7.02 -1.93 -13.06
N LYS A 17 -7.10 -2.62 -14.21
CA LYS A 17 -8.36 -3.28 -14.62
C LYS A 17 -8.78 -4.36 -13.62
N GLU A 18 -7.82 -5.03 -12.99
CA GLU A 18 -8.07 -6.06 -11.99
C GLU A 18 -8.77 -5.49 -10.74
N MET A 19 -8.28 -4.38 -10.19
CA MET A 19 -8.92 -3.71 -9.06
C MET A 19 -10.30 -3.16 -9.44
N GLN A 20 -10.44 -2.57 -10.63
CA GLN A 20 -11.73 -2.10 -11.13
C GLN A 20 -12.75 -3.23 -11.28
N TYR A 21 -12.33 -4.42 -11.73
CA TYR A 21 -13.21 -5.58 -11.81
C TYR A 21 -13.69 -6.03 -10.44
N ILE A 22 -12.82 -6.06 -9.42
CA ILE A 22 -13.19 -6.44 -8.06
C ILE A 22 -14.34 -5.58 -7.51
N PHE A 23 -14.39 -4.29 -7.86
CA PHE A 23 -15.46 -3.38 -7.45
C PHE A 23 -16.55 -3.19 -8.51
N SER A 24 -16.56 -4.00 -9.55
CA SER A 24 -17.54 -3.91 -10.64
C SER A 24 -18.92 -4.46 -10.23
N PRO A 25 -19.98 -4.03 -10.94
CA PRO A 25 -21.30 -4.67 -10.81
C PRO A 25 -21.27 -6.17 -11.08
N ASP A 26 -20.46 -6.65 -12.04
CA ASP A 26 -20.34 -8.06 -12.34
C ASP A 26 -19.84 -8.87 -11.14
N MET A 27 -18.76 -8.43 -10.51
CA MET A 27 -18.24 -9.08 -9.31
C MET A 27 -19.27 -9.06 -8.18
N LYS A 28 -19.94 -7.92 -7.96
CA LYS A 28 -20.96 -7.75 -6.94
C LYS A 28 -22.14 -8.72 -7.13
N PHE A 29 -22.77 -8.70 -8.30
CA PHE A 29 -24.02 -9.45 -8.49
C PHE A 29 -23.81 -10.95 -8.73
N ARG A 30 -22.68 -11.36 -9.30
CA ARG A 30 -22.27 -12.77 -9.33
C ARG A 30 -22.02 -13.29 -7.92
N THR A 31 -21.43 -12.49 -7.06
CA THR A 31 -21.23 -12.87 -5.63
C THR A 31 -22.56 -13.00 -4.91
N TRP A 32 -23.55 -12.12 -5.17
CA TRP A 32 -24.90 -12.27 -4.64
C TRP A 32 -25.52 -13.61 -5.02
N ARG A 33 -25.44 -14.00 -6.29
CA ARG A 33 -25.95 -15.30 -6.73
C ARG A 33 -25.25 -16.49 -6.08
N LYS A 34 -23.93 -16.43 -5.95
CA LYS A 34 -23.17 -17.45 -5.22
C LYS A 34 -23.62 -17.56 -3.75
N LEU A 35 -23.86 -16.43 -3.10
CA LEU A 35 -24.38 -16.41 -1.72
C LEU A 35 -25.78 -17.02 -1.62
N TRP A 36 -26.70 -16.72 -2.55
CA TRP A 36 -28.03 -17.34 -2.57
C TRP A 36 -27.96 -18.84 -2.86
N ILE A 37 -27.05 -19.29 -3.72
CA ILE A 37 -26.80 -20.72 -3.97
C ILE A 37 -26.26 -21.38 -2.71
N ALA A 38 -25.26 -20.80 -2.04
CA ALA A 38 -24.68 -21.31 -0.81
C ALA A 38 -25.74 -21.42 0.30
N LEU A 39 -26.64 -20.43 0.41
CA LEU A 39 -27.78 -20.47 1.35
C LEU A 39 -28.72 -21.61 1.05
N ALA A 40 -29.20 -21.74 -0.19
CA ALA A 40 -30.12 -22.79 -0.61
C ALA A 40 -29.54 -24.20 -0.44
N GLU A 41 -28.26 -24.39 -0.76
CA GLU A 41 -27.55 -25.66 -0.50
C GLU A 41 -27.49 -25.99 1.01
N THR A 42 -27.15 -24.98 1.83
CA THR A 42 -27.09 -25.13 3.28
C THR A 42 -28.45 -25.50 3.87
N GLU A 43 -29.49 -24.78 3.47
CA GLU A 43 -30.88 -25.04 3.89
C GLU A 43 -31.35 -26.44 3.50
N ARG A 44 -31.02 -26.89 2.28
CA ARG A 44 -31.32 -28.24 1.81
C ARG A 44 -30.59 -29.31 2.64
N GLU A 45 -29.29 -29.13 2.86
CA GLU A 45 -28.45 -30.06 3.64
C GLU A 45 -28.91 -30.16 5.10
N LEU A 46 -29.53 -29.08 5.62
CA LEU A 46 -30.11 -29.03 6.95
C LEU A 46 -31.57 -29.52 7.02
N GLY A 47 -32.16 -29.95 5.90
CA GLY A 47 -33.43 -30.65 5.88
C GLY A 47 -34.62 -29.83 5.38
N LEU A 48 -34.47 -28.60 4.92
CA LEU A 48 -35.57 -27.90 4.27
C LEU A 48 -35.91 -28.53 2.91
N ASN A 49 -37.18 -28.43 2.51
CA ASN A 49 -37.69 -29.00 1.27
C ASN A 49 -37.24 -28.19 0.04
N ILE A 50 -35.96 -28.30 -0.25
CA ILE A 50 -35.32 -27.71 -1.44
C ILE A 50 -34.77 -28.87 -2.29
N THR A 51 -35.10 -28.87 -3.58
CA THR A 51 -34.70 -29.95 -4.49
C THR A 51 -33.33 -29.70 -5.11
N GLN A 52 -32.63 -30.78 -5.52
CA GLN A 52 -31.37 -30.63 -6.26
C GLN A 52 -31.60 -29.93 -7.59
N GLU A 53 -32.75 -30.15 -8.24
CA GLU A 53 -33.09 -29.49 -9.50
C GLU A 53 -33.18 -27.94 -9.36
N GLN A 54 -33.71 -27.45 -8.24
CA GLN A 54 -33.73 -26.01 -7.93
C GLN A 54 -32.31 -25.43 -7.80
N ILE A 55 -31.43 -26.12 -7.08
CA ILE A 55 -30.05 -25.72 -6.91
C ILE A 55 -29.27 -25.75 -8.22
N ASP A 56 -29.46 -26.80 -9.04
CA ASP A 56 -28.80 -26.93 -10.34
C ASP A 56 -29.24 -25.81 -11.31
N GLU A 57 -30.52 -25.45 -11.31
CA GLU A 57 -31.04 -24.31 -12.05
C GLU A 57 -30.39 -22.98 -11.61
N MET A 58 -30.26 -22.75 -10.31
CA MET A 58 -29.56 -21.58 -9.80
C MET A 58 -28.08 -21.54 -10.21
N LYS A 59 -27.39 -22.68 -10.13
CA LYS A 59 -25.99 -22.78 -10.54
C LYS A 59 -25.79 -22.53 -12.04
N ALA A 60 -26.72 -22.99 -12.89
CA ALA A 60 -26.68 -22.77 -14.32
C ALA A 60 -26.73 -21.26 -14.68
N HIS A 61 -27.32 -20.44 -13.82
CA HIS A 61 -27.50 -18.99 -14.01
C HIS A 61 -26.69 -18.15 -13.01
N ALA A 62 -25.63 -18.70 -12.44
CA ALA A 62 -24.83 -17.99 -11.45
C ALA A 62 -24.10 -16.74 -12.01
N ASP A 63 -23.72 -16.78 -13.28
CA ASP A 63 -22.84 -15.76 -13.89
C ASP A 63 -23.50 -14.90 -14.98
N ASP A 64 -24.62 -15.30 -15.53
CA ASP A 64 -25.35 -14.59 -16.61
C ASP A 64 -26.42 -13.63 -16.08
N ILE A 65 -25.98 -12.52 -15.46
CA ILE A 65 -26.87 -11.54 -14.85
C ILE A 65 -27.73 -10.82 -15.92
N ASN A 66 -29.05 -10.88 -15.77
CA ASN A 66 -29.96 -10.08 -16.60
C ASN A 66 -30.14 -8.68 -15.99
N TYR A 67 -29.23 -7.78 -16.33
CA TYR A 67 -29.23 -6.41 -15.82
C TYR A 67 -30.47 -5.60 -16.23
N ASP A 68 -31.01 -5.84 -17.41
CA ASP A 68 -32.17 -5.06 -17.91
C ASP A 68 -33.43 -5.38 -17.11
N VAL A 69 -33.66 -6.67 -16.82
CA VAL A 69 -34.77 -7.09 -15.95
C VAL A 69 -34.60 -6.56 -14.53
N ALA A 70 -33.39 -6.63 -13.99
CA ALA A 70 -33.10 -6.12 -12.64
C ALA A 70 -33.34 -4.60 -12.55
N LYS A 71 -32.81 -3.82 -13.49
CA LYS A 71 -32.99 -2.36 -13.53
C LYS A 71 -34.42 -1.95 -13.70
N GLU A 72 -35.17 -2.61 -14.59
CA GLU A 72 -36.61 -2.31 -14.79
C GLU A 72 -37.40 -2.61 -13.51
N ARG A 73 -37.11 -3.72 -12.85
CA ARG A 73 -37.75 -4.05 -11.57
C ARG A 73 -37.39 -3.05 -10.48
N GLU A 74 -36.13 -2.61 -10.39
CA GLU A 74 -35.69 -1.62 -9.40
C GLU A 74 -36.41 -0.27 -9.59
N ARG A 75 -36.66 0.18 -10.81
CA ARG A 75 -37.45 1.39 -11.05
C ARG A 75 -38.87 1.30 -10.47
N GLN A 76 -39.46 0.09 -10.47
CA GLN A 76 -40.78 -0.15 -9.93
C GLN A 76 -40.83 -0.24 -8.41
N VAL A 77 -39.91 -1.01 -7.82
CA VAL A 77 -39.93 -1.36 -6.39
C VAL A 77 -38.95 -0.56 -5.54
N ARG A 78 -38.00 0.15 -6.15
CA ARG A 78 -36.97 0.98 -5.51
C ARG A 78 -36.13 0.22 -4.45
N HIS A 79 -35.84 -1.04 -4.75
CA HIS A 79 -35.09 -1.92 -3.89
C HIS A 79 -34.18 -2.86 -4.71
N ASP A 80 -32.87 -2.65 -4.64
CA ASP A 80 -31.86 -3.33 -5.46
C ASP A 80 -31.85 -4.86 -5.23
N VAL A 81 -31.76 -5.31 -3.97
CA VAL A 81 -31.71 -6.73 -3.65
C VAL A 81 -32.96 -7.48 -4.14
N MET A 82 -34.16 -6.95 -3.86
CA MET A 82 -35.39 -7.58 -4.31
C MET A 82 -35.54 -7.58 -5.82
N SER A 83 -34.96 -6.60 -6.52
CA SER A 83 -34.92 -6.55 -7.97
C SER A 83 -34.04 -7.64 -8.56
N HIS A 84 -32.92 -7.92 -7.95
CA HIS A 84 -32.03 -9.03 -8.33
C HIS A 84 -32.58 -10.40 -7.93
N VAL A 85 -33.29 -10.54 -6.81
CA VAL A 85 -34.05 -11.75 -6.47
C VAL A 85 -35.07 -12.05 -7.56
N TYR A 86 -35.83 -11.02 -7.99
CA TYR A 86 -36.81 -11.13 -9.07
C TYR A 86 -36.14 -11.55 -10.38
N ALA A 87 -35.09 -10.85 -10.82
CA ALA A 87 -34.38 -11.15 -12.05
C ALA A 87 -33.78 -12.58 -12.06
N PHE A 88 -33.26 -13.03 -10.93
CA PHE A 88 -32.77 -14.41 -10.77
C PHE A 88 -33.92 -15.42 -10.85
N GLY A 89 -35.06 -15.12 -10.21
CA GLY A 89 -36.26 -15.96 -10.28
C GLY A 89 -36.89 -16.07 -11.67
N VAL A 90 -36.76 -15.03 -12.52
CA VAL A 90 -37.18 -15.07 -13.93
C VAL A 90 -36.35 -16.10 -14.72
N GLN A 91 -35.04 -16.17 -14.45
CA GLN A 91 -34.15 -17.15 -15.07
C GLN A 91 -34.28 -18.55 -14.45
N CYS A 92 -34.70 -18.62 -13.17
CA CYS A 92 -34.80 -19.85 -12.39
C CYS A 92 -36.23 -20.09 -11.92
N PRO A 93 -37.18 -20.42 -12.80
CA PRO A 93 -38.61 -20.55 -12.46
C PRO A 93 -38.87 -21.66 -11.41
N LYS A 94 -38.10 -22.74 -11.38
CA LYS A 94 -38.23 -23.82 -10.39
C LYS A 94 -37.73 -23.38 -9.00
N ALA A 95 -36.64 -22.62 -8.98
CA ALA A 95 -36.04 -22.13 -7.76
C ALA A 95 -36.64 -20.82 -7.24
N LYS A 96 -37.50 -20.15 -8.00
CA LYS A 96 -38.02 -18.81 -7.70
C LYS A 96 -38.54 -18.67 -6.26
N GLY A 97 -39.16 -19.71 -5.71
CA GLY A 97 -39.77 -19.68 -4.37
C GLY A 97 -38.80 -19.84 -3.23
N ILE A 98 -37.54 -20.24 -3.50
CA ILE A 98 -36.54 -20.50 -2.46
C ILE A 98 -35.36 -19.54 -2.49
N ILE A 99 -35.27 -18.69 -3.50
CA ILE A 99 -34.22 -17.67 -3.57
C ILE A 99 -34.39 -16.69 -2.42
N HIS A 100 -33.33 -16.47 -1.62
CA HIS A 100 -33.34 -15.54 -0.49
C HIS A 100 -34.21 -16.00 0.71
N LEU A 101 -34.48 -17.28 0.86
CA LEU A 101 -35.32 -17.82 1.92
C LEU A 101 -34.68 -17.53 3.30
N GLY A 102 -35.46 -17.03 4.24
CA GLY A 102 -34.99 -16.70 5.60
C GLY A 102 -33.98 -15.53 5.70
N ALA A 103 -33.45 -15.04 4.58
CA ALA A 103 -32.45 -14.00 4.55
C ALA A 103 -33.02 -12.58 4.49
N THR A 104 -32.19 -11.61 4.81
CA THR A 104 -32.43 -10.17 4.60
C THR A 104 -31.44 -9.60 3.59
N SER A 105 -31.68 -8.37 3.13
CA SER A 105 -30.83 -7.72 2.11
C SER A 105 -29.37 -7.67 2.50
N CYS A 106 -29.03 -7.51 3.78
CA CYS A 106 -27.68 -7.47 4.25
C CYS A 106 -26.96 -8.83 4.17
N TYR A 107 -27.69 -9.94 4.03
CA TYR A 107 -27.05 -11.23 3.76
C TYR A 107 -26.18 -11.18 2.51
N VAL A 108 -26.72 -10.75 1.38
CA VAL A 108 -25.93 -10.62 0.16
C VAL A 108 -25.08 -9.35 0.14
N GLY A 109 -25.60 -8.22 0.61
CA GLY A 109 -24.88 -6.95 0.59
C GLY A 109 -23.62 -7.00 1.44
N ASP A 110 -23.74 -7.31 2.71
CA ASP A 110 -22.63 -7.27 3.68
C ASP A 110 -21.63 -8.40 3.48
N ASN A 111 -22.07 -9.62 3.20
CA ASN A 111 -21.14 -10.72 2.90
C ASN A 111 -20.35 -10.42 1.62
N THR A 112 -20.99 -9.85 0.60
CA THR A 112 -20.29 -9.45 -0.64
C THR A 112 -19.27 -8.36 -0.37
N ASP A 113 -19.56 -7.37 0.46
CA ASP A 113 -18.59 -6.32 0.80
C ASP A 113 -17.34 -6.90 1.47
N ILE A 114 -17.51 -7.86 2.37
CA ILE A 114 -16.37 -8.57 3.00
C ILE A 114 -15.58 -9.37 1.97
N ILE A 115 -16.25 -10.10 1.07
CA ILE A 115 -15.60 -10.89 0.02
C ILE A 115 -14.80 -9.98 -0.90
N VAL A 116 -15.40 -8.90 -1.37
CA VAL A 116 -14.76 -7.93 -2.27
C VAL A 116 -13.57 -7.24 -1.60
N MET A 117 -13.71 -6.78 -0.37
CA MET A 117 -12.59 -6.22 0.38
C MET A 117 -11.45 -7.22 0.58
N THR A 118 -11.79 -8.50 0.83
CA THR A 118 -10.79 -9.55 0.99
C THR A 118 -10.02 -9.79 -0.31
N GLU A 119 -10.69 -9.88 -1.45
CA GLU A 119 -10.04 -10.02 -2.75
C GLU A 119 -9.18 -8.79 -3.10
N ALA A 120 -9.67 -7.60 -2.81
CA ALA A 120 -8.93 -6.36 -3.01
C ALA A 120 -7.68 -6.30 -2.12
N LEU A 121 -7.76 -6.70 -0.85
CA LEU A 121 -6.60 -6.80 0.06
C LEU A 121 -5.57 -7.83 -0.44
N LYS A 122 -6.00 -8.95 -1.02
CA LYS A 122 -5.09 -9.93 -1.64
C LYS A 122 -4.33 -9.33 -2.82
N LEU A 123 -4.98 -8.53 -3.65
CA LEU A 123 -4.32 -7.82 -4.76
C LEU A 123 -3.35 -6.76 -4.23
N VAL A 124 -3.73 -5.97 -3.22
CA VAL A 124 -2.85 -5.02 -2.55
C VAL A 124 -1.62 -5.73 -1.98
N ARG A 125 -1.80 -6.87 -1.28
CA ARG A 125 -0.71 -7.70 -0.78
C ARG A 125 0.26 -8.10 -1.87
N LYS A 126 -0.25 -8.63 -2.99
CA LYS A 126 0.58 -9.04 -4.14
C LYS A 126 1.43 -7.88 -4.66
N LYS A 127 0.83 -6.69 -4.83
CA LYS A 127 1.56 -5.50 -5.29
C LYS A 127 2.59 -5.04 -4.27
N LEU A 128 2.23 -5.00 -2.99
CA LEU A 128 3.12 -4.59 -1.90
C LEU A 128 4.36 -5.51 -1.78
N VAL A 129 4.17 -6.83 -1.87
CA VAL A 129 5.27 -7.80 -1.89
C VAL A 129 6.23 -7.53 -3.06
N ASN A 130 5.72 -7.18 -4.23
CA ASN A 130 6.57 -6.85 -5.38
C ASN A 130 7.30 -5.51 -5.21
N VAL A 131 6.69 -4.49 -4.59
CA VAL A 131 7.38 -3.24 -4.22
C VAL A 131 8.54 -3.53 -3.27
N ILE A 132 8.32 -4.34 -2.24
CA ILE A 132 9.36 -4.78 -1.30
C ILE A 132 10.49 -5.52 -2.03
N ALA A 133 10.16 -6.40 -2.96
CA ALA A 133 11.15 -7.15 -3.75
C ALA A 133 12.02 -6.21 -4.60
N GLU A 134 11.44 -5.26 -5.31
CA GLU A 134 12.19 -4.32 -6.15
C GLU A 134 13.04 -3.35 -5.29
N LEU A 135 12.52 -2.87 -4.16
CA LEU A 135 13.31 -2.07 -3.21
C LEU A 135 14.49 -2.86 -2.65
N SER A 136 14.31 -4.14 -2.36
CA SER A 136 15.38 -5.02 -1.90
C SER A 136 16.48 -5.20 -2.94
N LYS A 137 16.12 -5.40 -4.21
CA LYS A 137 17.07 -5.45 -5.34
C LYS A 137 17.86 -4.15 -5.46
N PHE A 138 17.17 -3.02 -5.44
CA PHE A 138 17.79 -1.69 -5.48
C PHE A 138 18.75 -1.48 -4.30
N ALA A 139 18.33 -1.83 -3.08
CA ALA A 139 19.18 -1.73 -1.89
C ALA A 139 20.43 -2.61 -2.01
N ALA A 140 20.30 -3.84 -2.51
CA ALA A 140 21.42 -4.74 -2.73
C ALA A 140 22.41 -4.22 -3.78
N GLN A 141 21.89 -3.65 -4.87
CA GLN A 141 22.69 -3.09 -5.96
C GLN A 141 23.57 -1.91 -5.49
N TYR A 142 23.02 -1.05 -4.62
CA TYR A 142 23.67 0.18 -4.18
C TYR A 142 24.14 0.15 -2.72
N LYS A 143 24.30 -1.02 -2.13
CA LYS A 143 24.78 -1.18 -0.74
C LYS A 143 26.18 -0.62 -0.50
N ASP A 144 27.00 -0.57 -1.55
CA ASP A 144 28.40 -0.08 -1.52
C ASP A 144 28.55 1.37 -2.02
N GLN A 145 27.45 2.03 -2.47
CA GLN A 145 27.53 3.39 -2.99
C GLN A 145 27.43 4.41 -1.86
N PRO A 146 28.54 5.05 -1.42
CA PRO A 146 28.49 6.10 -0.41
C PRO A 146 27.66 7.30 -0.90
N THR A 147 26.91 7.89 0.02
CA THR A 147 26.14 9.11 -0.21
C THR A 147 26.08 9.95 1.06
N LEU A 148 25.92 11.25 0.90
CA LEU A 148 25.68 12.14 2.02
C LEU A 148 24.34 11.84 2.67
N ALA A 149 24.32 11.63 3.98
CA ALA A 149 23.06 11.57 4.71
C ALA A 149 22.63 12.97 5.16
N PHE A 150 21.36 13.11 5.47
CA PHE A 150 20.77 14.37 5.93
C PHE A 150 19.96 14.13 7.20
N THR A 151 20.23 14.95 8.21
CA THR A 151 19.36 15.12 9.37
C THR A 151 18.93 16.59 9.42
N HIS A 152 17.65 16.86 9.73
CA HIS A 152 17.09 18.22 9.62
C HIS A 152 17.29 18.84 8.24
N PHE A 153 17.42 18.00 7.22
CA PHE A 153 17.80 18.35 5.84
C PHE A 153 19.13 19.08 5.74
N GLN A 154 20.00 18.90 6.74
CA GLN A 154 21.40 19.38 6.73
C GLN A 154 22.35 18.20 6.51
N PRO A 155 23.51 18.43 5.86
CA PRO A 155 24.55 17.42 5.72
C PRO A 155 24.92 16.77 7.07
N ALA A 156 24.92 15.46 7.06
CA ALA A 156 25.30 14.63 8.21
C ALA A 156 26.30 13.55 7.78
N GLN A 157 26.68 12.68 8.70
CA GLN A 157 27.61 11.59 8.39
C GLN A 157 27.14 10.78 7.18
N PRO A 158 28.06 10.29 6.33
CA PRO A 158 27.72 9.50 5.17
C PRO A 158 27.00 8.19 5.50
N THR A 159 26.19 7.76 4.57
CA THR A 159 25.55 6.45 4.52
C THR A 159 25.79 5.83 3.14
N THR A 160 25.01 4.81 2.76
CA THR A 160 24.97 4.33 1.38
C THR A 160 23.59 4.50 0.78
N VAL A 161 23.51 4.59 -0.54
CA VAL A 161 22.25 4.64 -1.28
C VAL A 161 21.39 3.42 -0.96
N GLY A 162 21.99 2.23 -0.91
CA GLY A 162 21.30 0.99 -0.54
C GLY A 162 20.78 1.02 0.89
N LYS A 163 21.56 1.53 1.86
CA LYS A 163 21.09 1.65 3.25
C LYS A 163 19.88 2.60 3.37
N ARG A 164 19.87 3.69 2.63
CA ARG A 164 18.69 4.58 2.57
C ARG A 164 17.46 3.85 2.07
N ALA A 165 17.58 3.04 1.02
CA ALA A 165 16.46 2.26 0.50
C ALA A 165 15.91 1.22 1.50
N THR A 166 16.74 0.70 2.40
CA THR A 166 16.23 -0.21 3.46
C THR A 166 15.27 0.47 4.42
N LEU A 167 15.35 1.78 4.60
CA LEU A 167 14.40 2.53 5.43
C LEU A 167 12.99 2.50 4.80
N TRP A 168 12.89 2.72 3.49
CA TRP A 168 11.62 2.61 2.76
C TRP A 168 11.09 1.17 2.77
N THR A 169 11.98 0.20 2.56
CA THR A 169 11.61 -1.22 2.56
C THR A 169 11.04 -1.66 3.90
N GLN A 170 11.64 -1.20 5.01
CA GLN A 170 11.18 -1.53 6.36
C GLN A 170 9.77 -1.01 6.63
N GLU A 171 9.42 0.21 6.20
CA GLU A 171 8.07 0.75 6.36
C GLU A 171 7.04 -0.10 5.61
N PHE A 172 7.31 -0.48 4.36
CA PHE A 172 6.42 -1.38 3.62
C PHE A 172 6.33 -2.80 4.21
N LEU A 173 7.38 -3.29 4.86
CA LEU A 173 7.30 -4.57 5.60
C LEU A 173 6.36 -4.47 6.79
N MET A 174 6.39 -3.37 7.54
CA MET A 174 5.44 -3.12 8.64
C MET A 174 3.99 -3.08 8.11
N ASP A 175 3.77 -2.40 6.98
CA ASP A 175 2.46 -2.38 6.32
C ASP A 175 2.00 -3.78 5.89
N LEU A 176 2.91 -4.61 5.40
CA LEU A 176 2.61 -5.99 5.02
C LEU A 176 2.22 -6.85 6.24
N GLU A 177 2.89 -6.71 7.37
CA GLU A 177 2.54 -7.38 8.62
C GLU A 177 1.13 -7.02 9.07
N ASP A 178 0.79 -5.74 9.06
CA ASP A 178 -0.54 -5.24 9.42
C ASP A 178 -1.60 -5.75 8.44
N LEU A 179 -1.31 -5.77 7.14
CA LEU A 179 -2.22 -6.27 6.11
C LEU A 179 -2.49 -7.76 6.29
N GLU A 180 -1.46 -8.58 6.52
CA GLU A 180 -1.61 -10.03 6.78
C GLU A 180 -2.44 -10.29 8.03
N TYR A 181 -2.23 -9.49 9.07
CA TYR A 181 -3.06 -9.59 10.28
C TYR A 181 -4.53 -9.31 9.95
N VAL A 182 -4.85 -8.24 9.25
CA VAL A 182 -6.23 -7.91 8.88
C VAL A 182 -6.84 -9.01 8.01
N LEU A 183 -6.14 -9.49 6.98
CA LEU A 183 -6.59 -10.61 6.14
C LEU A 183 -6.91 -11.86 6.97
N SER A 184 -6.08 -12.18 7.97
CA SER A 184 -6.28 -13.34 8.84
C SER A 184 -7.54 -13.25 9.71
N THR A 185 -8.04 -12.04 9.93
CA THR A 185 -9.20 -11.74 10.78
C THR A 185 -10.50 -11.52 10.03
N MET A 186 -10.46 -11.51 8.68
CA MET A 186 -11.66 -11.32 7.86
C MET A 186 -12.63 -12.49 8.04
N LYS A 187 -13.89 -12.17 8.37
CA LYS A 187 -14.98 -13.14 8.60
C LYS A 187 -16.22 -12.67 7.87
N LEU A 188 -17.05 -13.61 7.41
CA LEU A 188 -18.34 -13.27 6.86
C LEU A 188 -19.30 -12.76 7.96
N LEU A 189 -20.33 -12.04 7.55
CA LEU A 189 -21.49 -11.75 8.40
C LEU A 189 -22.24 -13.05 8.72
N GLY A 190 -22.40 -13.93 7.75
CA GLY A 190 -23.33 -15.05 7.80
C GLY A 190 -24.75 -14.64 7.45
N SER A 191 -25.71 -15.44 7.83
CA SER A 191 -27.14 -15.16 7.66
C SER A 191 -27.79 -14.89 9.02
N LYS A 192 -27.71 -13.63 9.47
CA LYS A 192 -28.10 -13.21 10.83
C LYS A 192 -29.57 -12.74 10.96
N GLY A 193 -30.19 -12.36 9.85
CA GLY A 193 -31.54 -11.85 9.85
C GLY A 193 -31.65 -10.36 10.16
N THR A 194 -32.87 -9.88 10.38
CA THR A 194 -33.22 -8.45 10.45
C THR A 194 -32.52 -7.71 11.59
N THR A 195 -32.33 -8.34 12.72
CA THR A 195 -31.74 -7.74 13.92
C THR A 195 -30.58 -8.56 14.48
N GLY A 196 -30.09 -9.53 13.72
CA GLY A 196 -28.98 -10.39 14.14
C GLY A 196 -29.37 -11.61 14.97
N THR A 197 -30.67 -11.86 15.13
CA THR A 197 -31.20 -12.91 16.03
C THR A 197 -31.52 -14.24 15.35
N GLN A 198 -31.40 -14.30 14.02
CA GLN A 198 -31.78 -15.47 13.19
C GLN A 198 -33.24 -15.92 13.37
N ALA A 199 -34.14 -15.03 13.76
CA ALA A 199 -35.53 -15.35 14.07
C ALA A 199 -36.26 -16.06 12.92
N SER A 200 -36.01 -15.70 11.67
CA SER A 200 -36.59 -16.35 10.49
C SER A 200 -36.15 -17.82 10.36
N PHE A 201 -34.89 -18.11 10.70
CA PHE A 201 -34.40 -19.51 10.69
C PHE A 201 -34.94 -20.30 11.86
N LEU A 202 -35.13 -19.67 13.03
CA LEU A 202 -35.75 -20.31 14.17
C LEU A 202 -37.18 -20.79 13.82
N GLU A 203 -37.92 -20.01 13.05
CA GLU A 203 -39.22 -20.39 12.53
C GLU A 203 -39.13 -21.48 11.45
N LEU A 204 -38.21 -21.36 10.49
CA LEU A 204 -38.03 -22.31 9.40
C LEU A 204 -37.61 -23.72 9.89
N PHE A 205 -36.90 -23.81 11.00
CA PHE A 205 -36.40 -25.04 11.59
C PHE A 205 -37.12 -25.43 12.88
N ASP A 206 -38.36 -24.97 13.06
CA ASP A 206 -39.23 -25.34 14.20
C ASP A 206 -38.55 -25.20 15.57
N GLY A 207 -37.71 -24.23 15.75
CA GLY A 207 -36.99 -23.96 17.00
C GLY A 207 -35.72 -24.77 17.24
N ASP A 208 -35.25 -25.56 16.27
CA ASP A 208 -34.04 -26.39 16.39
C ASP A 208 -32.76 -25.55 16.39
N GLN A 209 -32.29 -25.19 17.58
CA GLN A 209 -31.08 -24.38 17.80
C GLN A 209 -29.82 -25.06 17.24
N GLU A 210 -29.68 -26.37 17.40
CA GLU A 210 -28.49 -27.10 16.94
C GLU A 210 -28.35 -27.10 15.43
N THR A 211 -29.46 -27.15 14.72
CA THR A 211 -29.47 -27.02 13.24
C THR A 211 -29.16 -25.62 12.82
N ILE A 212 -29.71 -24.61 13.49
CA ILE A 212 -29.44 -23.20 13.16
C ILE A 212 -27.98 -22.82 13.38
N ASP A 213 -27.33 -23.33 14.43
CA ASP A 213 -25.91 -23.12 14.73
C ASP A 213 -24.98 -23.57 13.58
N LYS A 214 -25.42 -24.45 12.70
CA LYS A 214 -24.65 -24.95 11.54
C LYS A 214 -24.73 -24.05 10.32
N ILE A 215 -25.72 -23.17 10.22
CA ILE A 215 -25.98 -22.36 9.02
C ILE A 215 -24.76 -21.49 8.65
N ASP A 216 -24.29 -20.67 9.58
CA ASP A 216 -23.19 -19.74 9.32
C ASP A 216 -21.85 -20.44 9.02
N PRO A 217 -21.42 -21.47 9.78
CA PRO A 217 -20.24 -22.24 9.42
C PRO A 217 -20.29 -22.86 8.02
N MET A 218 -21.44 -23.44 7.63
CA MET A 218 -21.60 -24.07 6.32
C MET A 218 -21.57 -23.03 5.18
N ILE A 219 -22.18 -21.86 5.37
CA ILE A 219 -22.10 -20.76 4.42
C ILE A 219 -20.65 -20.26 4.30
N ALA A 220 -19.95 -20.08 5.42
CA ALA A 220 -18.56 -19.64 5.41
C ALA A 220 -17.67 -20.62 4.62
N GLU A 221 -17.80 -21.92 4.86
CA GLU A 221 -17.05 -22.96 4.15
C GLU A 221 -17.32 -22.91 2.64
N LYS A 222 -18.59 -22.86 2.22
CA LYS A 222 -19.01 -22.78 0.81
C LYS A 222 -18.47 -21.53 0.10
N MET A 223 -18.29 -20.45 0.83
CA MET A 223 -17.75 -19.19 0.32
C MET A 223 -16.23 -19.05 0.49
N GLY A 224 -15.54 -20.07 1.01
CA GLY A 224 -14.09 -20.10 1.17
C GLY A 224 -13.56 -19.28 2.36
N PHE A 225 -14.39 -19.05 3.38
CA PHE A 225 -14.03 -18.35 4.61
C PHE A 225 -13.96 -19.34 5.79
N LYS A 226 -13.13 -19.01 6.77
CA LYS A 226 -12.94 -19.85 7.96
C LYS A 226 -14.12 -19.80 8.93
N SER A 227 -14.81 -18.66 8.99
CA SER A 227 -15.91 -18.45 9.96
C SER A 227 -16.73 -17.19 9.63
N CYS A 228 -17.86 -17.06 10.31
CA CYS A 228 -18.65 -15.84 10.40
C CYS A 228 -18.41 -15.11 11.74
N TYR A 229 -18.81 -13.85 11.82
CA TYR A 229 -18.86 -13.15 13.11
C TYR A 229 -19.87 -13.84 14.04
N PRO A 230 -19.54 -14.06 15.30
CA PRO A 230 -20.40 -14.82 16.21
C PRO A 230 -21.68 -14.05 16.57
N VAL A 231 -21.60 -12.74 16.65
CA VAL A 231 -22.72 -11.84 16.90
C VAL A 231 -22.69 -10.63 15.99
N SER A 232 -23.87 -10.12 15.63
CA SER A 232 -24.02 -8.90 14.84
C SER A 232 -25.42 -8.31 15.07
N GLY A 233 -25.66 -7.10 14.61
CA GLY A 233 -27.00 -6.62 14.28
C GLY A 233 -27.43 -7.15 12.90
N GLN A 234 -28.10 -6.33 12.12
CA GLN A 234 -28.43 -6.67 10.73
C GLN A 234 -27.19 -6.71 9.84
N THR A 235 -26.15 -5.96 10.20
CA THR A 235 -24.91 -5.78 9.45
C THR A 235 -23.71 -6.29 10.26
N TYR A 236 -22.58 -6.57 9.60
CA TYR A 236 -21.31 -6.68 10.32
C TYR A 236 -20.92 -5.30 10.90
N SER A 237 -20.13 -5.29 11.96
CA SER A 237 -19.63 -4.05 12.55
C SER A 237 -18.84 -3.24 11.53
N ARG A 238 -19.23 -1.99 11.28
CA ARG A 238 -18.53 -1.06 10.37
C ARG A 238 -17.08 -0.76 10.81
N LYS A 239 -16.71 -1.20 12.00
CA LYS A 239 -15.31 -1.21 12.44
C LYS A 239 -14.40 -2.07 11.53
N VAL A 240 -14.96 -3.05 10.83
CA VAL A 240 -14.22 -3.84 9.83
C VAL A 240 -13.73 -2.93 8.69
N ASP A 241 -14.59 -2.08 8.16
CA ASP A 241 -14.23 -1.13 7.09
C ASP A 241 -13.15 -0.16 7.58
N THR A 242 -13.25 0.31 8.83
CA THR A 242 -12.23 1.15 9.47
C THR A 242 -10.87 0.44 9.52
N ARG A 243 -10.84 -0.83 9.94
CA ARG A 243 -9.61 -1.62 10.00
C ARG A 243 -8.98 -1.78 8.62
N VAL A 244 -9.80 -2.07 7.61
CA VAL A 244 -9.35 -2.23 6.22
C VAL A 244 -8.77 -0.92 5.67
N LEU A 245 -9.49 0.19 5.78
CA LEU A 245 -9.01 1.46 5.23
C LEU A 245 -7.81 2.03 5.99
N ASN A 246 -7.65 1.72 7.27
CA ASN A 246 -6.46 2.10 8.03
C ASN A 246 -5.18 1.41 7.49
N ILE A 247 -5.28 0.17 7.01
CA ILE A 247 -4.15 -0.48 6.32
C ILE A 247 -3.79 0.26 5.03
N LEU A 248 -4.79 0.64 4.24
CA LEU A 248 -4.55 1.41 3.01
C LEU A 248 -3.90 2.76 3.32
N ALA A 249 -4.33 3.43 4.39
CA ALA A 249 -3.74 4.68 4.86
C ALA A 249 -2.28 4.50 5.33
N GLY A 250 -1.96 3.40 6.00
CA GLY A 250 -0.59 3.04 6.39
C GLY A 250 0.31 2.89 5.16
N ILE A 251 -0.07 2.07 4.20
CA ILE A 251 0.65 1.89 2.94
C ILE A 251 0.82 3.22 2.19
N ALA A 252 -0.24 4.04 2.15
CA ALA A 252 -0.20 5.35 1.53
C ALA A 252 0.80 6.30 2.23
N ALA A 253 0.89 6.25 3.56
CA ALA A 253 1.87 7.05 4.31
C ALA A 253 3.31 6.63 3.99
N SER A 254 3.60 5.33 3.93
CA SER A 254 4.92 4.80 3.54
C SER A 254 5.28 5.19 2.10
N ALA A 255 4.35 5.05 1.16
CA ALA A 255 4.54 5.46 -0.23
C ALA A 255 4.77 6.98 -0.36
N HIS A 256 4.01 7.79 0.39
CA HIS A 256 4.19 9.25 0.42
C HIS A 256 5.58 9.63 0.92
N LYS A 257 6.03 9.01 2.02
CA LYS A 257 7.36 9.25 2.59
C LYS A 257 8.46 8.90 1.59
N MET A 258 8.43 7.74 0.98
CA MET A 258 9.39 7.33 -0.06
C MET A 258 9.39 8.31 -1.23
N SER A 259 8.23 8.70 -1.73
CA SER A 259 8.11 9.63 -2.86
C SER A 259 8.66 11.02 -2.55
N ASN A 260 8.53 11.50 -1.32
CA ASN A 260 9.15 12.75 -0.89
C ASN A 260 10.68 12.67 -0.91
N ASP A 261 11.26 11.59 -0.39
CA ASP A 261 12.71 11.39 -0.41
C ASP A 261 13.23 11.36 -1.86
N ILE A 262 12.54 10.64 -2.76
CA ILE A 262 12.92 10.58 -4.19
C ILE A 262 12.86 11.98 -4.83
N ARG A 263 11.82 12.75 -4.56
CA ARG A 263 11.70 14.14 -5.07
C ARG A 263 12.82 15.04 -4.57
N LEU A 264 13.20 14.93 -3.30
CA LEU A 264 14.33 15.68 -2.73
C LEU A 264 15.67 15.21 -3.34
N LEU A 265 15.87 13.91 -3.52
CA LEU A 265 17.06 13.38 -4.18
C LEU A 265 17.15 13.79 -5.65
N GLN A 266 16.04 13.88 -6.35
CA GLN A 266 15.99 14.36 -7.73
C GLN A 266 16.29 15.87 -7.81
N HIS A 267 15.83 16.67 -6.84
CA HIS A 267 16.25 18.08 -6.71
C HIS A 267 17.77 18.19 -6.56
N LEU A 268 18.38 17.30 -5.77
CA LEU A 268 19.84 17.22 -5.62
C LEU A 268 20.55 16.63 -6.84
N LYS A 269 19.83 16.13 -7.83
CA LYS A 269 20.31 15.43 -9.04
C LYS A 269 21.12 14.16 -8.73
N GLU A 270 20.86 13.55 -7.59
CA GLU A 270 21.55 12.33 -7.13
C GLU A 270 20.85 11.06 -7.56
N VAL A 271 19.51 11.06 -7.50
CA VAL A 271 18.65 9.96 -7.93
C VAL A 271 17.46 10.55 -8.67
N GLU A 272 17.07 9.93 -9.78
CA GLU A 272 15.90 10.33 -10.56
C GLU A 272 14.94 9.16 -10.75
N GLU A 273 13.64 9.46 -10.80
CA GLU A 273 12.65 8.48 -11.25
C GLU A 273 12.83 8.17 -12.74
N PRO A 274 12.31 7.03 -13.25
CA PRO A 274 12.45 6.66 -14.65
C PRO A 274 11.80 7.71 -15.58
N PHE A 275 12.48 7.98 -16.69
CA PHE A 275 12.02 8.91 -17.69
C PHE A 275 12.08 8.26 -19.08
N GLU A 276 10.95 8.14 -19.76
CA GLU A 276 10.86 7.48 -21.05
C GLU A 276 11.38 8.38 -22.19
N LYS A 277 11.90 7.76 -23.23
CA LYS A 277 12.51 8.48 -24.38
C LYS A 277 11.56 9.47 -25.04
N SER A 278 10.27 9.15 -25.08
CA SER A 278 9.22 9.98 -25.68
C SER A 278 8.50 10.89 -24.69
N GLN A 279 8.85 10.81 -23.41
CA GLN A 279 8.17 11.57 -22.35
C GLN A 279 8.55 13.04 -22.43
N ILE A 280 7.56 13.94 -22.31
CA ILE A 280 7.77 15.39 -22.21
C ILE A 280 7.69 15.78 -20.74
N GLY A 281 8.82 16.22 -20.18
CA GLY A 281 8.90 16.63 -18.77
C GLY A 281 8.43 18.06 -18.51
N SER A 282 8.47 18.93 -19.54
CA SER A 282 8.06 20.32 -19.44
C SER A 282 7.70 20.87 -20.81
N SER A 283 6.59 21.63 -20.88
CA SER A 283 6.17 22.30 -22.13
C SER A 283 7.05 23.48 -22.51
N ALA A 284 7.78 24.07 -21.56
CA ALA A 284 8.58 25.27 -21.78
C ALA A 284 10.09 25.01 -21.80
N MET A 285 10.57 24.03 -21.05
CA MET A 285 12.00 23.72 -20.91
C MET A 285 12.22 22.22 -21.20
N ALA A 286 12.62 21.90 -22.42
CA ALA A 286 12.75 20.52 -22.91
C ALA A 286 13.72 19.64 -22.08
N TYR A 287 14.74 20.23 -21.47
CA TYR A 287 15.70 19.53 -20.60
C TYR A 287 15.12 19.15 -19.23
N LYS A 288 14.09 19.85 -18.78
CA LYS A 288 13.55 19.70 -17.41
C LYS A 288 12.84 18.36 -17.24
N ARG A 289 13.33 17.54 -16.31
CA ARG A 289 12.71 16.28 -15.90
C ARG A 289 12.05 16.48 -14.54
N ASN A 290 10.72 16.47 -14.53
CA ASN A 290 9.95 16.59 -13.29
C ASN A 290 9.69 15.19 -12.70
N PRO A 291 9.72 15.04 -11.37
CA PRO A 291 9.38 13.76 -10.71
C PRO A 291 7.87 13.55 -10.66
N MET A 292 7.20 13.51 -11.82
CA MET A 292 5.74 13.52 -11.92
C MET A 292 5.08 12.27 -11.34
N ARG A 293 5.75 11.12 -11.42
CA ARG A 293 5.26 9.86 -10.83
C ARG A 293 5.31 9.92 -9.31
N SER A 294 6.42 10.38 -8.75
CA SER A 294 6.57 10.58 -7.30
C SER A 294 5.62 11.67 -6.76
N GLU A 295 5.38 12.74 -7.52
CA GLU A 295 4.36 13.76 -7.18
C GLU A 295 2.94 13.18 -7.17
N ARG A 296 2.64 12.28 -8.10
CA ARG A 296 1.35 11.58 -8.19
C ARG A 296 1.17 10.60 -7.03
N ILE A 297 2.21 9.82 -6.67
CA ILE A 297 2.21 8.98 -5.47
C ILE A 297 1.84 9.83 -4.25
N ALA A 298 2.53 10.94 -4.03
CA ALA A 298 2.28 11.83 -2.90
C ALA A 298 0.85 12.40 -2.89
N SER A 299 0.31 12.78 -4.04
CA SER A 299 -1.02 13.37 -4.14
C SER A 299 -2.14 12.35 -3.90
N LEU A 300 -2.05 11.17 -4.51
CA LEU A 300 -3.00 10.07 -4.28
C LEU A 300 -2.94 9.55 -2.84
N SER A 301 -1.75 9.49 -2.25
CA SER A 301 -1.58 9.06 -0.86
C SER A 301 -2.33 9.96 0.13
N ARG A 302 -2.32 11.29 -0.07
CA ARG A 302 -3.13 12.20 0.75
C ARG A 302 -4.62 11.90 0.65
N TYR A 303 -5.09 11.57 -0.55
CA TYR A 303 -6.49 11.19 -0.75
C TYR A 303 -6.84 9.96 0.10
N VAL A 304 -6.05 8.88 0.02
CA VAL A 304 -6.28 7.65 0.78
C VAL A 304 -6.26 7.88 2.29
N MET A 305 -5.26 8.65 2.78
CA MET A 305 -5.15 8.94 4.23
C MET A 305 -6.37 9.71 4.77
N ILE A 306 -6.91 10.65 4.00
CA ILE A 306 -8.11 11.40 4.40
C ILE A 306 -9.36 10.54 4.24
N ASP A 307 -9.47 9.76 3.17
CA ASP A 307 -10.60 8.87 2.93
C ASP A 307 -10.78 7.83 4.07
N ALA A 308 -9.71 7.37 4.67
CA ALA A 308 -9.75 6.43 5.80
C ALA A 308 -10.50 6.96 7.05
N LEU A 309 -10.74 8.26 7.14
CA LEU A 309 -11.59 8.85 8.18
C LEU A 309 -13.07 8.53 8.00
N ASN A 310 -13.53 8.34 6.75
CA ASN A 310 -14.93 8.04 6.45
C ASN A 310 -15.45 6.81 7.20
N PRO A 311 -14.86 5.61 7.07
CA PRO A 311 -15.36 4.44 7.78
C PRO A 311 -15.21 4.54 9.30
N ALA A 312 -14.22 5.27 9.82
CA ALA A 312 -14.07 5.49 11.25
C ALA A 312 -15.25 6.30 11.82
N ILE A 313 -15.63 7.37 11.15
CA ILE A 313 -16.77 8.20 11.52
C ILE A 313 -18.08 7.41 11.34
N THR A 314 -18.24 6.71 10.22
CA THR A 314 -19.40 5.85 9.96
C THR A 314 -19.57 4.80 11.07
N SER A 315 -18.48 4.12 11.46
CA SER A 315 -18.52 3.15 12.55
C SER A 315 -18.97 3.75 13.88
N ALA A 316 -18.50 4.97 14.20
CA ALA A 316 -18.81 5.65 15.44
C ALA A 316 -20.27 6.17 15.50
N THR A 317 -20.91 6.39 14.37
CA THR A 317 -22.25 6.98 14.26
C THR A 317 -23.34 5.97 13.97
N GLN A 318 -23.06 4.67 13.91
CA GLN A 318 -24.09 3.63 13.74
C GLN A 318 -25.02 3.56 14.98
N TRP A 319 -26.31 3.28 14.71
CA TRP A 319 -27.34 3.21 15.74
C TRP A 319 -27.85 1.78 15.90
N PHE A 320 -27.83 1.27 17.13
CA PHE A 320 -28.43 -0.01 17.50
C PHE A 320 -28.06 -1.15 16.51
N GLU A 321 -29.02 -1.88 16.01
CA GLU A 321 -28.86 -3.02 15.11
C GLU A 321 -28.71 -2.63 13.64
N ARG A 322 -29.15 -1.41 13.25
CA ARG A 322 -29.05 -0.89 11.89
C ARG A 322 -29.34 0.60 11.81
N THR A 323 -28.50 1.33 11.09
CA THR A 323 -28.86 2.59 10.44
C THR A 323 -28.35 2.56 8.98
N LEU A 324 -28.98 3.30 8.06
CA LEU A 324 -28.66 3.23 6.63
C LEU A 324 -27.68 4.33 6.18
N ASP A 325 -27.26 5.22 7.05
CA ASP A 325 -26.35 6.33 6.73
C ASP A 325 -24.95 5.87 6.32
N ASP A 326 -24.58 4.64 6.64
CA ASP A 326 -23.35 3.99 6.18
C ASP A 326 -23.34 3.73 4.68
N SER A 327 -24.50 3.43 4.08
CA SER A 327 -24.61 2.83 2.75
C SER A 327 -24.02 3.69 1.65
N ALA A 328 -24.41 4.97 1.54
CA ALA A 328 -23.93 5.86 0.50
C ALA A 328 -22.44 6.20 0.70
N ASN A 329 -22.02 6.47 1.95
CA ASN A 329 -20.63 6.78 2.26
C ASN A 329 -19.70 5.59 1.93
N LYS A 330 -20.07 4.38 2.35
CA LYS A 330 -19.30 3.15 2.13
C LYS A 330 -19.15 2.80 0.65
N ARG A 331 -20.17 3.05 -0.17
CA ARG A 331 -20.13 2.84 -1.63
C ARG A 331 -19.11 3.72 -2.34
N LEU A 332 -18.72 4.83 -1.74
CA LEU A 332 -17.69 5.74 -2.25
C LEU A 332 -16.33 5.44 -1.60
N SER A 333 -16.27 5.55 -0.27
CA SER A 333 -15.02 5.52 0.47
C SER A 333 -14.25 4.19 0.30
N VAL A 334 -14.91 3.04 0.37
CA VAL A 334 -14.23 1.76 0.28
C VAL A 334 -13.66 1.50 -1.13
N PRO A 335 -14.45 1.55 -2.22
CA PRO A 335 -13.89 1.36 -3.56
C PRO A 335 -12.84 2.38 -3.94
N GLU A 336 -13.06 3.66 -3.66
CA GLU A 336 -12.11 4.71 -4.03
C GLU A 336 -10.80 4.62 -3.27
N GLY A 337 -10.82 4.24 -2.00
CA GLY A 337 -9.62 3.93 -1.23
C GLY A 337 -8.78 2.82 -1.87
N PHE A 338 -9.42 1.73 -2.29
CA PHE A 338 -8.74 0.63 -2.97
C PHE A 338 -8.27 0.99 -4.38
N LEU A 339 -9.06 1.70 -5.17
CA LEU A 339 -8.65 2.15 -6.51
C LEU A 339 -7.45 3.09 -6.43
N ALA A 340 -7.43 3.97 -5.44
CA ALA A 340 -6.31 4.90 -5.24
C ALA A 340 -5.03 4.18 -4.79
N ILE A 341 -5.11 3.27 -3.79
CA ILE A 341 -3.93 2.54 -3.32
C ILE A 341 -3.37 1.60 -4.37
N ASP A 342 -4.22 1.02 -5.20
CA ASP A 342 -3.83 0.20 -6.34
C ASP A 342 -2.95 0.99 -7.32
N GLY A 343 -3.39 2.18 -7.71
CA GLY A 343 -2.62 3.08 -8.58
C GLY A 343 -1.32 3.57 -7.91
N ILE A 344 -1.33 3.82 -6.59
CA ILE A 344 -0.13 4.18 -5.83
C ILE A 344 0.92 3.07 -5.90
N LEU A 345 0.52 1.82 -5.69
CA LEU A 345 1.45 0.68 -5.69
C LEU A 345 2.01 0.39 -7.08
N ASP A 346 1.21 0.53 -8.15
CA ASP A 346 1.69 0.44 -9.52
C ASP A 346 2.73 1.52 -9.83
N LEU A 347 2.49 2.75 -9.39
CA LEU A 347 3.45 3.84 -9.52
C LEU A 347 4.73 3.56 -8.70
N CYS A 348 4.61 3.08 -7.47
CA CYS A 348 5.76 2.70 -6.65
C CYS A 348 6.61 1.63 -7.33
N LEU A 349 5.98 0.58 -7.86
CA LEU A 349 6.66 -0.48 -8.61
C LEU A 349 7.44 0.08 -9.80
N ASN A 350 6.78 0.88 -10.62
CA ASN A 350 7.40 1.48 -11.79
C ASN A 350 8.56 2.42 -11.43
N VAL A 351 8.38 3.26 -10.41
CA VAL A 351 9.42 4.20 -9.97
C VAL A 351 10.63 3.46 -9.44
N VAL A 352 10.42 2.47 -8.57
CA VAL A 352 11.52 1.73 -7.92
C VAL A 352 12.32 0.88 -8.91
N ASP A 353 11.63 0.17 -9.83
CA ASP A 353 12.28 -0.64 -10.87
C ASP A 353 13.14 0.21 -11.82
N GLY A 354 12.78 1.47 -12.02
CA GLY A 354 13.44 2.37 -12.95
C GLY A 354 14.31 3.46 -12.33
N LEU A 355 14.57 3.48 -11.02
CA LEU A 355 15.39 4.50 -10.37
C LEU A 355 16.78 4.60 -10.97
N VAL A 356 17.18 5.81 -11.34
CA VAL A 356 18.49 6.13 -11.90
C VAL A 356 19.34 6.81 -10.84
N VAL A 357 20.51 6.26 -10.54
CA VAL A 357 21.47 6.80 -9.58
C VAL A 357 22.63 7.46 -10.35
N TYR A 358 23.07 8.64 -9.91
CA TYR A 358 24.19 9.38 -10.50
C TYR A 358 25.39 9.42 -9.55
N PRO A 359 26.27 8.38 -9.54
CA PRO A 359 27.38 8.26 -8.58
C PRO A 359 28.32 9.45 -8.59
N LYS A 360 28.59 10.04 -9.76
CA LYS A 360 29.52 11.19 -9.87
C LYS A 360 28.94 12.48 -9.27
N VAL A 361 27.62 12.67 -9.34
CA VAL A 361 26.95 13.80 -8.68
C VAL A 361 26.98 13.62 -7.17
N ILE A 362 26.68 12.40 -6.71
CA ILE A 362 26.76 12.01 -5.29
C ILE A 362 28.17 12.23 -4.74
N GLU A 363 29.20 11.73 -5.43
CA GLU A 363 30.60 11.89 -5.07
C GLU A 363 31.00 13.36 -4.94
N LYS A 364 30.67 14.17 -5.94
CA LYS A 364 30.97 15.62 -5.92
C LYS A 364 30.35 16.31 -4.71
N ARG A 365 29.10 16.04 -4.40
CA ARG A 365 28.42 16.62 -3.24
C ARG A 365 29.02 16.10 -1.93
N LEU A 366 29.25 14.81 -1.82
CA LEU A 366 29.83 14.20 -0.63
C LEU A 366 31.23 14.79 -0.36
N MET A 367 32.05 14.91 -1.38
CA MET A 367 33.41 15.47 -1.24
C MET A 367 33.44 16.95 -0.86
N SER A 368 32.39 17.72 -1.14
CA SER A 368 32.29 19.12 -0.70
C SER A 368 32.08 19.26 0.81
N GLU A 369 31.48 18.25 1.45
CA GLU A 369 31.13 18.26 2.88
C GLU A 369 32.05 17.35 3.72
N LEU A 370 32.64 16.32 3.12
CA LEU A 370 33.42 15.31 3.81
C LEU A 370 34.62 15.87 4.63
N PRO A 371 35.34 16.92 4.16
CA PRO A 371 36.42 17.49 4.96
C PRO A 371 35.96 17.96 6.36
N PHE A 372 34.77 18.53 6.48
CA PHE A 372 34.21 18.96 7.76
C PHE A 372 33.85 17.77 8.66
N MET A 373 33.44 16.64 8.07
CA MET A 373 33.08 15.42 8.81
C MET A 373 34.27 14.59 9.21
N ALA A 374 35.35 14.70 8.46
CA ALA A 374 36.59 13.94 8.66
C ALA A 374 37.52 14.56 9.71
N THR A 375 37.19 15.72 10.28
CA THR A 375 38.06 16.48 11.20
C THR A 375 38.53 15.67 12.39
N GLU A 376 37.70 14.79 12.95
CA GLU A 376 38.10 13.89 14.06
C GLU A 376 39.17 12.89 13.59
N ASN A 377 38.95 12.26 12.43
CA ASN A 377 39.93 11.29 11.89
C ASN A 377 41.25 11.97 11.54
N ILE A 378 41.22 13.16 10.94
CA ILE A 378 42.40 13.96 10.64
C ILE A 378 43.15 14.30 11.91
N MET A 379 42.44 14.73 12.95
CA MET A 379 43.02 15.03 14.25
C MET A 379 43.71 13.80 14.85
N MET A 380 43.09 12.62 14.77
CA MET A 380 43.66 11.38 15.29
C MET A 380 44.91 10.95 14.49
N ASP A 381 44.88 11.14 13.17
CA ASP A 381 46.09 10.86 12.34
C ASP A 381 47.23 11.83 12.64
N ALA A 382 46.95 13.11 12.88
CA ALA A 382 47.94 14.09 13.31
C ALA A 382 48.50 13.80 14.71
N VAL A 383 47.66 13.32 15.64
CA VAL A 383 48.15 12.86 16.97
C VAL A 383 49.09 11.66 16.85
N LYS A 384 48.79 10.70 15.97
CA LYS A 384 49.70 9.56 15.67
C LYS A 384 51.02 10.04 15.06
N ALA A 385 51.01 11.16 14.32
CA ALA A 385 52.18 11.80 13.77
C ALA A 385 52.97 12.65 14.82
N GLY A 386 52.56 12.64 16.10
CA GLY A 386 53.22 13.29 17.22
C GLY A 386 52.64 14.63 17.67
N GLY A 387 51.48 15.05 17.15
CA GLY A 387 50.83 16.28 17.53
C GLY A 387 50.09 16.23 18.88
N ASP A 388 49.91 17.39 19.54
CA ASP A 388 49.11 17.54 20.76
C ASP A 388 47.61 17.60 20.43
N ARG A 389 46.84 16.69 21.04
CA ARG A 389 45.40 16.56 20.74
C ARG A 389 44.61 17.82 21.06
N GLN A 390 44.93 18.54 22.15
CA GLN A 390 44.18 19.72 22.55
C GLN A 390 44.45 20.92 21.64
N GLU A 391 45.72 21.10 21.29
CA GLU A 391 46.16 22.11 20.34
C GLU A 391 45.55 21.85 18.96
N LEU A 392 45.62 20.63 18.47
CA LEU A 392 45.07 20.23 17.17
C LEU A 392 43.55 20.42 17.11
N HIS A 393 42.83 20.14 18.20
CA HIS A 393 41.38 20.35 18.27
C HIS A 393 41.01 21.84 18.08
N GLU A 394 41.68 22.75 18.75
CA GLU A 394 41.42 24.18 18.62
C GLU A 394 41.77 24.69 17.22
N ARG A 395 42.90 24.27 16.68
CA ARG A 395 43.30 24.63 15.31
C ARG A 395 42.31 24.15 14.26
N ILE A 396 41.85 22.88 14.34
CA ILE A 396 40.81 22.36 13.43
C ILE A 396 39.53 23.18 13.54
N ARG A 397 39.15 23.58 14.75
CA ARG A 397 37.96 24.43 14.94
C ARG A 397 38.11 25.78 14.22
N GLU A 398 39.24 26.45 14.40
CA GLU A 398 39.55 27.73 13.74
C GLU A 398 39.57 27.59 12.22
N LEU A 399 40.32 26.63 11.68
CA LEU A 399 40.43 26.37 10.26
C LEU A 399 39.08 25.96 9.63
N SER A 400 38.28 25.21 10.36
CA SER A 400 36.92 24.85 9.92
C SER A 400 35.98 26.05 9.82
N MET A 401 36.09 27.00 10.75
CA MET A 401 35.32 28.26 10.69
C MET A 401 35.74 29.12 9.51
N GLU A 402 37.03 29.20 9.23
CA GLU A 402 37.56 29.93 8.05
C GLU A 402 37.13 29.28 6.75
N ALA A 403 37.27 27.96 6.61
CA ALA A 403 36.80 27.20 5.44
C ALA A 403 35.28 27.36 5.25
N GLY A 404 34.52 27.31 6.36
CA GLY A 404 33.08 27.56 6.34
C GLY A 404 32.73 28.96 5.83
N ARG A 405 33.54 29.96 6.16
CA ARG A 405 33.40 31.34 5.60
C ARG A 405 33.69 31.35 4.10
N THR A 406 34.77 30.69 3.66
CA THR A 406 35.13 30.58 2.24
C THR A 406 33.94 29.98 1.44
N VAL A 407 33.33 28.92 1.94
CA VAL A 407 32.17 28.28 1.29
C VAL A 407 30.93 29.21 1.30
N LYS A 408 30.55 29.72 2.48
CA LYS A 408 29.25 30.38 2.67
C LYS A 408 29.23 31.85 2.31
N VAL A 409 30.33 32.57 2.52
CA VAL A 409 30.41 34.03 2.28
C VAL A 409 31.00 34.32 0.92
N GLU A 410 32.04 33.55 0.52
CA GLU A 410 32.76 33.80 -0.72
C GLU A 410 32.25 32.95 -1.89
N GLY A 411 31.43 31.91 -1.61
CA GLY A 411 30.89 31.03 -2.65
C GLY A 411 31.94 30.14 -3.34
N LYS A 412 33.08 29.95 -2.70
CA LYS A 412 34.18 29.11 -3.19
C LYS A 412 34.11 27.69 -2.71
N ASP A 413 34.92 26.80 -3.28
CA ASP A 413 35.04 25.41 -2.82
C ASP A 413 35.62 25.32 -1.39
N ASN A 414 35.35 24.21 -0.73
CA ASN A 414 35.87 23.91 0.60
C ASN A 414 37.40 23.73 0.54
N ASP A 415 38.13 24.57 1.24
CA ASP A 415 39.60 24.61 1.27
C ASP A 415 40.18 24.12 2.61
N LEU A 416 39.38 23.38 3.43
CA LEU A 416 39.80 22.95 4.75
C LEU A 416 41.05 22.05 4.70
N LEU A 417 41.16 21.14 3.76
CA LEU A 417 42.30 20.24 3.63
C LEU A 417 43.58 20.99 3.29
N GLU A 418 43.51 21.98 2.40
CA GLU A 418 44.62 22.84 2.03
C GLU A 418 45.08 23.70 3.22
N ARG A 419 44.16 24.19 4.04
CA ARG A 419 44.48 24.94 5.26
C ARG A 419 45.17 24.06 6.30
N ILE A 420 44.67 22.83 6.52
CA ILE A 420 45.27 21.88 7.43
C ILE A 420 46.66 21.48 6.95
N ALA A 421 46.85 21.22 5.66
CA ALA A 421 48.15 20.87 5.09
C ALA A 421 49.19 22.02 5.22
N ALA A 422 48.73 23.28 5.20
CA ALA A 422 49.59 24.44 5.38
C ALA A 422 49.95 24.74 6.83
N ASP A 423 49.23 24.16 7.79
CA ASP A 423 49.52 24.33 9.24
C ASP A 423 50.51 23.29 9.74
N PRO A 424 51.72 23.70 10.15
CA PRO A 424 52.80 22.77 10.57
C PRO A 424 52.45 21.94 11.82
N ALA A 425 51.45 22.36 12.59
CA ALA A 425 51.04 21.60 13.80
C ALA A 425 50.47 20.21 13.46
N PHE A 426 49.90 20.03 12.25
CA PHE A 426 49.35 18.74 11.86
C PHE A 426 50.38 17.76 11.32
N ASN A 427 51.48 18.25 10.78
CA ASN A 427 52.56 17.44 10.17
C ASN A 427 52.00 16.39 9.17
N LEU A 428 51.00 16.81 8.37
CA LEU A 428 50.36 16.01 7.34
C LEU A 428 50.45 16.73 5.98
N THR A 429 50.77 15.98 4.95
CA THR A 429 50.76 16.48 3.59
C THR A 429 49.37 16.49 3.00
N ILE A 430 49.14 17.30 1.97
CA ILE A 430 47.84 17.36 1.25
C ILE A 430 47.51 16.00 0.59
N GLU A 431 48.51 15.23 0.16
CA GLU A 431 48.35 13.90 -0.40
C GLU A 431 47.88 12.90 0.67
N GLU A 432 48.41 12.96 1.88
CA GLU A 432 47.97 12.13 3.00
C GLU A 432 46.53 12.47 3.39
N LEU A 433 46.19 13.75 3.50
CA LEU A 433 44.83 14.23 3.79
C LEU A 433 43.83 13.78 2.72
N ARG A 434 44.13 13.95 1.44
CA ARG A 434 43.29 13.51 0.35
C ARG A 434 43.10 12.00 0.33
N LYS A 435 44.14 11.23 0.66
CA LYS A 435 44.05 9.78 0.77
C LYS A 435 43.17 9.32 1.93
N SER A 436 43.07 10.11 2.99
CA SER A 436 42.17 9.83 4.09
C SER A 436 40.71 10.14 3.78
N MET A 437 40.40 10.89 2.69
CA MET A 437 39.04 11.25 2.26
C MET A 437 38.37 10.16 1.42
N GLU A 438 38.67 8.90 1.63
CA GLU A 438 37.97 7.79 0.98
C GLU A 438 36.54 7.65 1.57
N PRO A 439 35.46 7.91 0.80
CA PRO A 439 34.11 7.96 1.32
C PRO A 439 33.64 6.69 2.01
N SER A 440 34.09 5.51 1.55
CA SER A 440 33.74 4.21 2.12
C SER A 440 34.15 4.04 3.58
N ARG A 441 35.15 4.81 4.05
CA ARG A 441 35.61 4.79 5.45
C ARG A 441 34.63 5.47 6.43
N TYR A 442 33.69 6.25 5.92
CA TYR A 442 32.82 7.10 6.73
C TYR A 442 31.36 6.63 6.78
N VAL A 443 31.01 5.55 6.07
CA VAL A 443 29.64 5.03 6.00
C VAL A 443 29.27 4.10 7.18
N GLY A 444 30.16 3.94 8.15
CA GLY A 444 29.93 3.04 9.28
C GLY A 444 29.60 1.62 8.83
N ARG A 445 28.54 1.05 9.38
CA ARG A 445 28.06 -0.31 9.07
C ARG A 445 26.92 -0.34 8.04
N ALA A 446 26.79 0.68 7.21
CA ALA A 446 25.67 0.79 6.27
C ALA A 446 25.58 -0.40 5.32
N LYS A 447 26.70 -0.88 4.79
CA LYS A 447 26.75 -2.07 3.93
C LYS A 447 26.28 -3.33 4.66
N GLU A 448 26.89 -3.64 5.79
CA GLU A 448 26.60 -4.84 6.58
C GLU A 448 25.16 -4.85 7.08
N GLN A 449 24.66 -3.70 7.50
CA GLN A 449 23.24 -3.54 7.89
C GLN A 449 22.30 -3.80 6.72
N THR A 450 22.63 -3.32 5.52
CA THR A 450 21.84 -3.55 4.31
C THR A 450 21.80 -5.04 3.97
N VAL A 451 22.96 -5.70 3.94
CA VAL A 451 23.05 -7.14 3.63
C VAL A 451 22.28 -7.95 4.66
N THR A 452 22.53 -7.71 5.95
CA THR A 452 21.87 -8.44 7.03
C THR A 452 20.35 -8.26 7.00
N PHE A 453 19.87 -7.05 6.75
CA PHE A 453 18.44 -6.75 6.63
C PHE A 453 17.81 -7.51 5.46
N ILE A 454 18.45 -7.48 4.29
CA ILE A 454 17.96 -8.21 3.12
C ILE A 454 17.91 -9.71 3.40
N GLU A 455 18.99 -10.30 3.88
CA GLU A 455 19.09 -11.75 4.06
C GLU A 455 18.20 -12.28 5.18
N LYS A 456 18.15 -11.57 6.33
CA LYS A 456 17.49 -12.08 7.54
C LYS A 456 16.06 -11.59 7.73
N THR A 457 15.67 -10.47 7.12
CA THR A 457 14.34 -9.88 7.30
C THR A 457 13.53 -9.93 6.02
N VAL A 458 14.08 -9.46 4.89
CA VAL A 458 13.32 -9.35 3.65
C VAL A 458 13.18 -10.70 2.95
N GLN A 459 14.28 -11.43 2.78
CA GLN A 459 14.29 -12.68 2.01
C GLN A 459 13.30 -13.73 2.55
N PRO A 460 13.21 -14.00 3.87
CA PRO A 460 12.20 -14.91 4.40
C PRO A 460 10.76 -14.53 4.06
N VAL A 461 10.46 -13.21 4.02
CA VAL A 461 9.13 -12.71 3.62
C VAL A 461 8.88 -12.96 2.14
N LEU A 462 9.87 -12.69 1.28
CA LEU A 462 9.77 -12.95 -0.17
C LEU A 462 9.62 -14.43 -0.47
N ASP A 463 10.34 -15.29 0.25
CA ASP A 463 10.26 -16.75 0.09
C ASP A 463 8.88 -17.28 0.49
N ALA A 464 8.26 -16.72 1.52
CA ALA A 464 6.89 -17.03 1.93
C ALA A 464 5.83 -16.61 0.90
N HIS A 465 6.16 -15.65 0.02
CA HIS A 465 5.26 -15.10 -1.00
C HIS A 465 5.78 -15.29 -2.44
N LYS A 466 6.61 -16.29 -2.65
CA LYS A 466 7.29 -16.52 -3.95
C LYS A 466 6.34 -16.66 -5.15
N ASP A 467 5.14 -17.18 -4.92
CA ASP A 467 4.08 -17.33 -5.91
C ASP A 467 3.47 -16.00 -6.39
N MET A 468 3.70 -14.92 -5.65
CA MET A 468 3.20 -13.57 -5.98
C MET A 468 4.24 -12.70 -6.69
N LEU A 469 5.51 -13.14 -6.76
CA LEU A 469 6.61 -12.36 -7.31
C LEU A 469 6.58 -12.29 -8.84
N GLY A 470 7.28 -11.30 -9.40
CA GLY A 470 7.46 -11.13 -10.84
C GLY A 470 6.37 -10.27 -11.51
N MET A 471 5.60 -9.53 -10.73
CA MET A 471 4.63 -8.58 -11.25
C MET A 471 5.35 -7.36 -11.83
N THR A 472 4.91 -6.93 -13.02
CA THR A 472 5.30 -5.66 -13.63
C THR A 472 4.13 -4.70 -13.62
N ALA A 473 4.39 -3.42 -13.39
CA ALA A 473 3.35 -2.40 -13.39
C ALA A 473 3.21 -1.78 -14.79
N GLU A 474 1.99 -1.78 -15.32
CA GLU A 474 1.63 -0.98 -16.47
C GLU A 474 1.10 0.38 -15.98
N ILE A 475 1.72 1.46 -16.44
CA ILE A 475 1.30 2.83 -16.11
C ILE A 475 0.63 3.44 -17.34
N ASN A 476 -0.58 3.90 -17.18
CA ASN A 476 -1.36 4.54 -18.25
C ASN A 476 -1.08 6.03 -18.39
N VAL A 477 -0.37 6.63 -17.46
CA VAL A 477 -0.12 8.10 -17.40
C VAL A 477 1.20 8.45 -16.72
#